data_128a82c682035b10a385f65594eaaaa3
#
_entry.id   128a82c682035b10a385f65594eaaaa3
#
_cell.length_a   1.000
_cell.length_b   1.000
_cell.length_c   1.000
_cell.angle_alpha   90.00
_cell.angle_beta   90.00
_cell.angle_gamma   90.00
#
_symmetry.space_group_name_H-M   'P 1'
#
loop_
_entity.id
_entity.type
_entity.pdbx_description
1 polymer ?
#
loop_
_entity_poly.entity_id
_entity_poly.type
_entity_poly.pdbx_seq_one_letter_code
_entity_poly.pdbx_strand_id
1 'polypeptide(L)'
;MTRLPMSGAAAVPLPPQEGQRRVAYNGEVYQAGCEIHGEIRLLLDGLQRGVLPDGMYALASWDPQTRQLTLLRDEFGIKPLYYSYQPERGLLAFASEPRALLHLLGGARADAEAIAQVVAAGVPLEGQTLFQQVRLLLPGEVLRFDLSQERPRLCQRQRLATAPASEADSLDEQLGETLERCRQTFRPCALLVSGGVDSNLLGSYLDPQLQRFHLCLEGDEESLLPHPRLQRFELRQEAFMPLLRRAVGNFGGATRMSSLLMYQRLADGIGEQGYHCVLLGEGADELFWGYPRHLELWRRRDAPEPRRFAAAWFGEYRRKAALLAEPAGRRVAERIEELAHEALGQGLEAAIGQFDLHYSLEPLLRRADHLLMSRTIEARTPYLHGALAQRAGRLQRIVGDTAKAPLVALLEQREKRWQAQPKRHFRLPFERWPQALGEMRRHLAEHLPALHDLGLEGLDAPSVAALPGDQLFTLTTLSLWQQEYGASL
;
A
#
# COMPACT_ATOMS: atom_id res chain seq x y z
N MET A 1 19.54 -16.07 20.58
CA MET A 1 18.30 -15.30 20.31
C MET A 1 18.70 -13.83 20.15
N THR A 2 18.86 -13.38 18.94
CA THR A 2 19.31 -12.03 18.63
C THR A 2 18.08 -11.11 18.60
N ARG A 3 18.06 -10.10 19.45
CA ARG A 3 17.07 -9.01 19.40
C ARG A 3 17.29 -8.25 18.09
N LEU A 4 16.37 -8.36 17.15
CA LEU A 4 16.32 -7.48 15.99
C LEU A 4 15.81 -6.12 16.45
N PRO A 5 16.44 -4.99 16.08
CA PRO A 5 15.88 -3.68 16.28
C PRO A 5 14.66 -3.52 15.39
N MET A 6 13.49 -3.62 15.98
CA MET A 6 12.21 -3.38 15.30
C MET A 6 11.90 -1.89 15.40
N SER A 7 12.02 -1.14 14.32
CA SER A 7 11.43 0.17 14.21
C SER A 7 9.90 0.01 14.17
N GLY A 8 9.24 0.24 15.30
CA GLY A 8 7.79 0.40 15.37
C GLY A 8 6.93 -0.83 15.65
N ALA A 9 7.44 -2.04 15.64
CA ALA A 9 6.68 -3.23 16.04
C ALA A 9 7.04 -3.62 17.47
N ALA A 10 6.09 -3.54 18.39
CA ALA A 10 6.20 -4.19 19.69
C ALA A 10 6.08 -5.71 19.46
N ALA A 11 7.20 -6.38 19.19
CA ALA A 11 7.27 -7.81 19.47
C ALA A 11 7.12 -7.96 20.98
N VAL A 12 5.93 -8.30 21.45
CA VAL A 12 5.72 -8.71 22.83
C VAL A 12 6.20 -10.17 22.88
N PRO A 13 7.41 -10.46 23.40
CA PRO A 13 7.77 -11.83 23.71
C PRO A 13 6.91 -12.22 24.91
N LEU A 14 5.92 -13.06 24.70
CA LEU A 14 5.34 -13.82 25.80
C LEU A 14 6.51 -14.55 26.47
N PRO A 15 6.66 -14.47 27.80
CA PRO A 15 7.73 -15.19 28.51
C PRO A 15 7.66 -16.66 28.12
N PRO A 16 8.78 -17.32 27.80
CA PRO A 16 8.77 -18.69 27.35
C PRO A 16 8.45 -19.61 28.53
N GLN A 17 7.22 -20.06 28.62
CA GLN A 17 6.95 -21.34 29.30
C GLN A 17 7.16 -22.44 28.24
N GLU A 18 7.91 -23.48 28.57
CA GLU A 18 8.14 -24.61 27.70
C GLU A 18 6.79 -25.18 27.22
N GLY A 19 6.63 -25.28 25.89
CA GLY A 19 5.39 -25.79 25.26
C GLY A 19 4.34 -24.74 24.90
N GLN A 20 4.55 -23.46 25.16
CA GLN A 20 3.59 -22.41 24.78
C GLN A 20 3.82 -21.85 23.37
N ARG A 21 2.71 -21.50 22.69
CA ARG A 21 2.70 -20.83 21.40
C ARG A 21 3.47 -19.49 21.48
N ARG A 22 4.30 -19.22 20.47
CA ARG A 22 5.03 -17.95 20.35
C ARG A 22 4.41 -17.11 19.24
N VAL A 23 4.24 -15.81 19.47
CA VAL A 23 3.60 -14.92 18.54
C VAL A 23 4.46 -13.66 18.34
N ALA A 24 4.65 -13.26 17.08
CA ALA A 24 5.06 -11.92 16.69
C ALA A 24 3.86 -11.23 16.05
N TYR A 25 3.52 -10.06 16.55
CA TYR A 25 2.31 -9.33 16.18
C TYR A 25 2.64 -7.85 15.96
N ASN A 26 2.11 -7.28 14.88
CA ASN A 26 2.18 -5.87 14.57
C ASN A 26 0.79 -5.41 14.12
N GLY A 27 0.21 -4.41 14.79
CA GLY A 27 -1.08 -3.86 14.42
C GLY A 27 -2.09 -3.82 15.56
N GLU A 28 -3.37 -3.84 15.22
CA GLU A 28 -4.50 -3.64 16.11
C GLU A 28 -5.76 -4.34 15.58
N VAL A 29 -6.49 -5.02 16.46
CA VAL A 29 -7.83 -5.56 16.19
C VAL A 29 -8.86 -4.56 16.72
N TYR A 30 -9.74 -4.07 15.85
CA TYR A 30 -10.70 -3.00 16.18
C TYR A 30 -11.90 -3.50 17.01
N GLN A 31 -11.62 -4.04 18.19
CA GLN A 31 -12.66 -4.37 19.17
C GLN A 31 -12.45 -3.54 20.43
N ALA A 32 -13.49 -2.81 20.83
CA ALA A 32 -13.47 -1.97 22.02
C ALA A 32 -13.03 -2.80 23.26
N GLY A 33 -12.06 -2.28 24.01
CA GLY A 33 -11.59 -2.83 25.28
C GLY A 33 -10.71 -4.07 25.19
N CYS A 34 -10.19 -4.41 23.99
CA CYS A 34 -9.20 -5.49 23.85
C CYS A 34 -7.81 -5.02 24.27
N GLU A 35 -7.23 -5.76 25.20
CA GLU A 35 -5.78 -5.74 25.42
C GLU A 35 -5.09 -6.61 24.37
N ILE A 36 -3.77 -6.39 24.15
CA ILE A 36 -2.97 -7.09 23.13
C ILE A 36 -3.10 -8.64 23.20
N HIS A 37 -3.22 -9.21 24.39
CA HIS A 37 -3.45 -10.65 24.55
C HIS A 37 -4.84 -11.08 24.07
N GLY A 38 -5.85 -10.22 24.27
CA GLY A 38 -7.21 -10.41 23.76
C GLY A 38 -7.23 -10.36 22.24
N GLU A 39 -6.54 -9.41 21.63
CA GLU A 39 -6.42 -9.27 20.17
C GLU A 39 -5.76 -10.50 19.54
N ILE A 40 -4.63 -10.96 20.09
CA ILE A 40 -3.96 -12.19 19.63
C ILE A 40 -4.88 -13.39 19.73
N ARG A 41 -5.65 -13.53 20.82
CA ARG A 41 -6.62 -14.62 20.99
C ARG A 41 -7.69 -14.57 19.90
N LEU A 42 -8.25 -13.41 19.63
CA LEU A 42 -9.26 -13.21 18.57
C LEU A 42 -8.71 -13.60 17.19
N LEU A 43 -7.46 -13.24 16.90
CA LEU A 43 -6.79 -13.63 15.65
C LEU A 43 -6.62 -15.15 15.53
N LEU A 44 -6.18 -15.80 16.60
CA LEU A 44 -6.01 -17.26 16.62
C LEU A 44 -7.33 -18.00 16.51
N ASP A 45 -8.38 -17.53 17.20
CA ASP A 45 -9.74 -18.06 17.10
C ASP A 45 -10.33 -17.84 15.71
N GLY A 46 -10.08 -16.66 15.12
CA GLY A 46 -10.48 -16.33 13.75
C GLY A 46 -9.83 -17.27 12.73
N LEU A 47 -8.54 -17.54 12.87
CA LEU A 47 -7.81 -18.51 12.04
C LEU A 47 -8.38 -19.93 12.13
N GLN A 48 -8.88 -20.35 13.30
CA GLN A 48 -9.54 -21.66 13.47
C GLN A 48 -10.90 -21.71 12.80
N ARG A 49 -11.65 -20.60 12.86
CA ARG A 49 -12.99 -20.48 12.25
C ARG A 49 -12.96 -20.17 10.75
N GLY A 50 -11.80 -19.84 10.19
CA GLY A 50 -11.65 -19.46 8.78
C GLY A 50 -12.16 -18.07 8.46
N VAL A 51 -12.24 -17.15 9.45
CA VAL A 51 -12.65 -15.75 9.28
C VAL A 51 -11.69 -14.84 10.05
N LEU A 52 -11.45 -13.64 9.50
CA LEU A 52 -10.59 -12.66 10.15
C LEU A 52 -11.39 -11.72 11.07
N PRO A 53 -10.88 -11.32 12.23
CA PRO A 53 -11.41 -10.18 12.95
C PRO A 53 -11.10 -8.90 12.19
N ASP A 54 -11.92 -7.87 12.38
CA ASP A 54 -11.73 -6.57 11.76
C ASP A 54 -10.55 -5.82 12.41
N GLY A 55 -9.65 -5.29 11.59
CA GLY A 55 -8.44 -4.63 12.09
C GLY A 55 -7.35 -4.46 11.04
N MET A 56 -6.24 -3.90 11.47
CA MET A 56 -5.01 -3.73 10.70
C MET A 56 -3.87 -4.50 11.37
N TYR A 57 -3.41 -5.59 10.79
CA TYR A 57 -2.44 -6.44 11.48
C TYR A 57 -1.62 -7.36 10.56
N ALA A 58 -0.44 -7.71 11.07
CA ALA A 58 0.38 -8.80 10.60
C ALA A 58 0.74 -9.70 11.78
N LEU A 59 0.62 -11.01 11.60
CA LEU A 59 0.85 -12.00 12.64
C LEU A 59 1.75 -13.12 12.13
N ALA A 60 2.72 -13.53 12.96
CA ALA A 60 3.41 -14.79 12.84
C ALA A 60 3.21 -15.59 14.13
N SER A 61 2.67 -16.80 14.04
CA SER A 61 2.35 -17.65 15.18
C SER A 61 3.04 -19.00 15.03
N TRP A 62 3.95 -19.31 15.96
CA TRP A 62 4.64 -20.58 16.09
C TRP A 62 3.99 -21.45 17.18
N ASP A 63 3.52 -22.62 16.79
CA ASP A 63 3.02 -23.64 17.69
C ASP A 63 4.07 -24.76 17.89
N PRO A 64 4.69 -24.85 19.07
CA PRO A 64 5.73 -25.86 19.32
C PRO A 64 5.18 -27.29 19.41
N GLN A 65 3.90 -27.49 19.72
CA GLN A 65 3.29 -28.83 19.85
C GLN A 65 3.07 -29.46 18.47
N THR A 66 2.52 -28.68 17.54
CA THR A 66 2.28 -29.11 16.17
C THR A 66 3.46 -28.84 15.24
N ARG A 67 4.47 -28.11 15.71
CA ARG A 67 5.62 -27.63 14.92
C ARG A 67 5.19 -26.87 13.65
N GLN A 68 4.14 -26.08 13.77
CA GLN A 68 3.60 -25.26 12.68
C GLN A 68 3.87 -23.78 12.90
N LEU A 69 4.34 -23.10 11.84
CA LEU A 69 4.37 -21.63 11.76
C LEU A 69 3.25 -21.17 10.85
N THR A 70 2.43 -20.24 11.35
CA THR A 70 1.40 -19.55 10.58
C THR A 70 1.79 -18.09 10.38
N LEU A 71 1.78 -17.63 9.14
CA LEU A 71 1.89 -16.20 8.77
C LEU A 71 0.51 -15.74 8.33
N LEU A 72 0.11 -14.55 8.76
CA LEU A 72 -1.19 -13.95 8.48
C LEU A 72 -1.03 -12.45 8.23
N ARG A 73 -1.71 -11.91 7.22
CA ARG A 73 -1.87 -10.49 6.95
C ARG A 73 -3.34 -10.11 6.94
N ASP A 74 -3.70 -8.91 7.43
CA ASP A 74 -5.09 -8.44 7.43
C ASP A 74 -5.74 -8.40 6.04
N GLU A 75 -7.07 -8.33 6.00
CA GLU A 75 -7.87 -8.46 4.79
C GLU A 75 -7.48 -7.48 3.68
N PHE A 76 -7.12 -6.25 4.03
CA PHE A 76 -6.75 -5.20 3.08
C PHE A 76 -5.23 -5.06 2.89
N GLY A 77 -4.43 -5.75 3.72
CA GLY A 77 -2.99 -5.64 3.71
C GLY A 77 -2.47 -4.29 4.23
N ILE A 78 -3.14 -3.74 5.26
CA ILE A 78 -2.74 -2.47 5.87
C ILE A 78 -1.36 -2.58 6.50
N LYS A 79 -1.11 -3.67 7.27
CA LYS A 79 0.22 -3.94 7.84
C LYS A 79 1.02 -4.87 6.93
N PRO A 80 2.24 -4.50 6.52
CA PRO A 80 3.07 -5.33 5.66
C PRO A 80 3.65 -6.54 6.42
N LEU A 81 3.78 -7.68 5.72
CA LEU A 81 4.51 -8.85 6.20
C LEU A 81 5.28 -9.47 5.04
N TYR A 82 6.60 -9.40 5.12
CA TYR A 82 7.51 -10.01 4.16
C TYR A 82 8.00 -11.36 4.69
N TYR A 83 8.29 -12.27 3.76
CA TYR A 83 8.87 -13.56 4.11
C TYR A 83 9.87 -14.03 3.05
N SER A 84 10.81 -14.88 3.49
CA SER A 84 11.69 -15.65 2.64
C SER A 84 11.51 -17.12 2.94
N TYR A 85 11.23 -17.90 1.91
CA TYR A 85 11.04 -19.35 2.00
C TYR A 85 12.00 -20.05 1.04
N GLN A 86 13.05 -20.67 1.60
CA GLN A 86 14.12 -21.36 0.86
C GLN A 86 14.29 -22.77 1.46
N PRO A 87 13.40 -23.72 1.14
CA PRO A 87 13.39 -25.05 1.76
C PRO A 87 14.68 -25.82 1.52
N GLU A 88 15.35 -25.62 0.37
CA GLU A 88 16.66 -26.26 0.05
C GLU A 88 17.76 -25.85 1.04
N ARG A 89 17.67 -24.67 1.62
CA ARG A 89 18.58 -24.12 2.63
C ARG A 89 18.08 -24.32 4.06
N GLY A 90 16.95 -24.97 4.24
CA GLY A 90 16.28 -25.09 5.55
C GLY A 90 15.85 -23.73 6.12
N LEU A 91 15.63 -22.71 5.28
CA LEU A 91 15.40 -21.34 5.71
C LEU A 91 13.94 -20.92 5.52
N LEU A 92 13.33 -20.43 6.60
CA LEU A 92 12.09 -19.68 6.62
C LEU A 92 12.27 -18.47 7.54
N ALA A 93 12.11 -17.28 7.01
CA ALA A 93 12.25 -16.01 7.74
C ALA A 93 11.10 -15.06 7.39
N PHE A 94 10.74 -14.17 8.31
CA PHE A 94 9.70 -13.17 8.10
C PHE A 94 10.03 -11.86 8.83
N ALA A 95 9.54 -10.74 8.33
CA ALA A 95 9.71 -9.41 8.92
C ALA A 95 8.65 -8.43 8.40
N SER A 96 8.46 -7.30 9.07
CA SER A 96 7.62 -6.19 8.60
C SER A 96 8.30 -5.34 7.51
N GLU A 97 9.62 -5.46 7.34
CA GLU A 97 10.41 -4.72 6.35
C GLU A 97 11.37 -5.66 5.61
N PRO A 98 11.58 -5.47 4.29
CA PRO A 98 12.50 -6.33 3.52
C PRO A 98 13.96 -6.20 4.00
N ARG A 99 14.40 -5.02 4.43
CA ARG A 99 15.78 -4.77 4.91
C ARG A 99 16.19 -5.74 6.02
N ALA A 100 15.30 -6.05 6.95
CA ALA A 100 15.58 -6.98 8.04
C ALA A 100 15.84 -8.40 7.53
N LEU A 101 15.14 -8.83 6.48
CA LEU A 101 15.36 -10.13 5.84
C LEU A 101 16.69 -10.17 5.06
N LEU A 102 17.03 -9.11 4.33
CA LEU A 102 18.26 -9.06 3.54
C LEU A 102 19.51 -9.26 4.39
N HIS A 103 19.52 -8.73 5.61
CA HIS A 103 20.61 -8.96 6.55
C HIS A 103 20.78 -10.46 6.89
N LEU A 104 19.67 -11.18 7.07
CA LEU A 104 19.68 -12.63 7.33
C LEU A 104 20.05 -13.45 6.10
N LEU A 105 19.74 -12.93 4.90
CA LEU A 105 19.97 -13.62 3.62
C LEU A 105 21.39 -13.43 3.07
N GLY A 106 22.21 -12.58 3.71
CA GLY A 106 23.58 -12.32 3.29
C GLY A 106 23.70 -11.29 2.16
N GLY A 107 22.70 -10.46 1.96
CA GLY A 107 22.69 -9.38 0.98
C GLY A 107 21.44 -9.36 0.10
N ALA A 108 21.39 -8.38 -0.79
CA ALA A 108 20.30 -8.20 -1.75
C ALA A 108 20.68 -8.82 -3.11
N ARG A 109 19.77 -9.64 -3.66
CA ARG A 109 19.80 -10.04 -5.07
C ARG A 109 18.56 -9.48 -5.75
N ALA A 110 18.76 -8.85 -6.89
CA ALA A 110 17.67 -8.29 -7.67
C ALA A 110 16.83 -9.39 -8.34
N ASP A 111 15.54 -9.19 -8.43
CA ASP A 111 14.60 -10.07 -9.13
C ASP A 111 14.30 -9.45 -10.50
N ALA A 112 14.81 -10.06 -11.57
CA ALA A 112 14.66 -9.57 -12.94
C ALA A 112 13.19 -9.48 -13.37
N GLU A 113 12.34 -10.42 -12.93
CA GLU A 113 10.92 -10.41 -13.26
C GLU A 113 10.20 -9.27 -12.55
N ALA A 114 10.45 -9.07 -11.26
CA ALA A 114 9.87 -7.97 -10.51
C ALA A 114 10.35 -6.59 -11.01
N ILE A 115 11.60 -6.49 -11.47
CA ILE A 115 12.08 -5.28 -12.14
C ILE A 115 11.31 -5.02 -13.42
N ALA A 116 11.12 -6.04 -14.26
CA ALA A 116 10.33 -5.92 -15.48
C ALA A 116 8.87 -5.49 -15.17
N GLN A 117 8.27 -6.02 -14.11
CA GLN A 117 6.94 -5.61 -13.65
C GLN A 117 6.91 -4.15 -13.19
N VAL A 118 7.90 -3.69 -12.44
CA VAL A 118 7.98 -2.27 -12.03
C VAL A 118 8.14 -1.35 -13.24
N VAL A 119 8.96 -1.71 -14.22
CA VAL A 119 9.13 -0.92 -15.45
C VAL A 119 7.81 -0.83 -16.23
N ALA A 120 7.12 -1.94 -16.41
CA ALA A 120 5.87 -2.01 -17.19
C ALA A 120 4.65 -1.49 -16.41
N ALA A 121 4.43 -2.00 -15.20
CA ALA A 121 3.23 -1.76 -14.39
C ALA A 121 3.42 -0.67 -13.32
N GLY A 122 4.67 -0.34 -12.97
CA GLY A 122 5.02 0.61 -11.91
C GLY A 122 4.96 0.05 -10.49
N VAL A 123 4.64 -1.23 -10.34
CA VAL A 123 4.61 -2.00 -9.09
C VAL A 123 4.95 -3.46 -9.37
N PRO A 124 5.55 -4.19 -8.42
CA PRO A 124 5.64 -5.64 -8.49
C PRO A 124 4.24 -6.27 -8.46
N LEU A 125 4.06 -7.40 -9.12
CA LEU A 125 2.79 -8.12 -9.18
C LEU A 125 2.81 -9.32 -8.22
N GLU A 126 1.63 -9.80 -7.83
CA GLU A 126 1.43 -11.09 -7.14
C GLU A 126 2.31 -11.33 -5.90
N GLY A 127 2.57 -10.28 -5.11
CA GLY A 127 3.40 -10.38 -3.90
C GLY A 127 4.89 -10.54 -4.17
N GLN A 128 5.35 -10.34 -5.41
CA GLN A 128 6.78 -10.22 -5.69
C GLN A 128 7.35 -8.96 -5.04
N THR A 129 8.66 -8.96 -4.81
CA THR A 129 9.42 -7.77 -4.42
C THR A 129 10.61 -7.64 -5.36
N LEU A 130 11.28 -6.50 -5.37
CA LEU A 130 12.50 -6.35 -6.16
C LEU A 130 13.67 -7.23 -5.68
N PHE A 131 13.49 -7.97 -4.57
CA PHE A 131 14.47 -8.88 -4.01
C PHE A 131 14.08 -10.33 -4.29
N GLN A 132 14.90 -11.06 -5.04
CA GLN A 132 14.64 -12.41 -5.53
C GLN A 132 14.20 -13.40 -4.42
N GLN A 133 14.74 -13.25 -3.21
CA GLN A 133 14.47 -14.17 -2.11
C GLN A 133 13.36 -13.70 -1.17
N VAL A 134 12.75 -12.54 -1.42
CA VAL A 134 11.78 -11.93 -0.51
C VAL A 134 10.42 -11.81 -1.20
N ARG A 135 9.39 -12.29 -0.54
CA ARG A 135 7.99 -12.16 -0.96
C ARG A 135 7.23 -11.30 0.02
N LEU A 136 6.22 -10.59 -0.47
CA LEU A 136 5.22 -9.90 0.36
C LEU A 136 3.99 -10.79 0.50
N LEU A 137 3.53 -11.01 1.72
CA LEU A 137 2.27 -11.70 1.96
C LEU A 137 1.12 -10.86 1.41
N LEU A 138 0.23 -11.48 0.64
CA LEU A 138 -0.88 -10.76 0.01
C LEU A 138 -1.97 -10.37 1.03
N PRO A 139 -2.83 -9.36 0.74
CA PRO A 139 -3.96 -9.01 1.58
C PRO A 139 -4.87 -10.21 1.89
N GLY A 140 -5.17 -10.43 3.17
CA GLY A 140 -5.97 -11.56 3.66
C GLY A 140 -5.29 -12.92 3.58
N GLU A 141 -4.03 -13.00 3.17
CA GLU A 141 -3.34 -14.26 2.96
C GLU A 141 -2.88 -14.88 4.28
N VAL A 142 -3.07 -16.20 4.35
CA VAL A 142 -2.58 -17.07 5.43
C VAL A 142 -1.70 -18.15 4.83
N LEU A 143 -0.46 -18.24 5.31
CA LEU A 143 0.46 -19.33 5.00
C LEU A 143 0.71 -20.16 6.23
N ARG A 144 0.64 -21.50 6.10
CA ARG A 144 1.02 -22.44 7.17
C ARG A 144 2.17 -23.32 6.71
N PHE A 145 3.21 -23.34 7.53
CA PHE A 145 4.42 -24.12 7.31
C PHE A 145 4.56 -25.21 8.39
N ASP A 146 4.87 -26.42 7.95
CA ASP A 146 5.31 -27.51 8.81
C ASP A 146 6.83 -27.44 8.98
N LEU A 147 7.29 -27.33 10.21
CA LEU A 147 8.70 -27.31 10.60
C LEU A 147 9.06 -28.56 11.44
N SER A 148 8.31 -29.65 11.28
CA SER A 148 8.60 -30.92 11.96
C SER A 148 9.85 -31.62 11.40
N GLN A 149 10.21 -31.28 10.16
CA GLN A 149 11.38 -31.78 9.47
C GLN A 149 12.48 -30.70 9.38
N GLU A 150 13.67 -31.10 8.97
CA GLU A 150 14.82 -30.22 8.80
C GLU A 150 14.55 -29.11 7.76
N ARG A 151 13.76 -29.43 6.73
CA ARG A 151 13.34 -28.48 5.70
C ARG A 151 11.92 -27.98 5.95
N PRO A 152 11.70 -26.66 6.03
CA PRO A 152 10.36 -26.12 6.15
C PRO A 152 9.52 -26.48 4.92
N ARG A 153 8.24 -26.85 5.15
CA ARG A 153 7.30 -27.23 4.09
C ARG A 153 6.05 -26.36 4.16
N LEU A 154 5.72 -25.67 3.08
CA LEU A 154 4.45 -24.96 2.95
C LEU A 154 3.31 -25.98 2.83
N CYS A 155 2.42 -26.03 3.82
CA CYS A 155 1.32 -26.99 3.90
C CYS A 155 -0.01 -26.41 3.43
N GLN A 156 -0.22 -25.10 3.63
CA GLN A 156 -1.46 -24.42 3.30
C GLN A 156 -1.20 -23.01 2.85
N ARG A 157 -1.88 -22.60 1.79
CA ARG A 157 -2.03 -21.23 1.33
C ARG A 157 -3.51 -20.98 1.14
N GLN A 158 -4.06 -19.97 1.82
CA GLN A 158 -5.47 -19.60 1.69
C GLN A 158 -5.61 -18.10 1.85
N ARG A 159 -6.76 -17.57 1.44
CA ARG A 159 -7.15 -16.21 1.67
C ARG A 159 -8.38 -16.17 2.54
N LEU A 160 -8.38 -15.32 3.55
CA LEU A 160 -9.50 -15.10 4.48
C LEU A 160 -9.97 -13.66 4.41
N ALA A 161 -11.24 -13.46 4.71
CA ALA A 161 -11.86 -12.15 4.84
C ALA A 161 -12.52 -12.02 6.22
N THR A 162 -12.94 -10.82 6.57
CA THR A 162 -13.72 -10.58 7.79
C THR A 162 -15.10 -11.23 7.71
N ALA A 163 -15.68 -11.52 8.87
CA ALA A 163 -17.03 -12.06 8.96
C ALA A 163 -18.05 -11.09 8.32
N PRO A 164 -19.15 -11.62 7.74
CA PRO A 164 -20.22 -10.79 7.22
C PRO A 164 -20.77 -9.83 8.31
N ALA A 165 -20.93 -8.55 7.92
CA ALA A 165 -21.50 -7.54 8.81
C ALA A 165 -23.01 -7.68 8.93
N SER A 166 -23.56 -7.18 10.06
CA SER A 166 -25.00 -6.98 10.23
C SER A 166 -25.55 -6.02 9.18
N GLU A 167 -26.80 -6.23 8.73
CA GLU A 167 -27.46 -5.39 7.73
C GLU A 167 -28.10 -4.11 8.31
N ALA A 168 -28.11 -3.96 9.64
CA ALA A 168 -28.98 -3.02 10.33
C ALA A 168 -28.54 -1.55 10.28
N ASP A 169 -27.24 -1.26 10.06
CA ASP A 169 -26.72 0.10 10.25
C ASP A 169 -26.61 0.87 8.92
N SER A 170 -26.91 2.17 8.94
CA SER A 170 -26.69 3.06 7.78
C SER A 170 -25.21 3.26 7.50
N LEU A 171 -24.87 3.75 6.30
CA LEU A 171 -23.49 4.11 5.96
C LEU A 171 -22.93 5.18 6.90
N ASP A 172 -23.78 6.13 7.31
CA ASP A 172 -23.45 7.22 8.24
C ASP A 172 -23.07 6.67 9.63
N GLU A 173 -23.87 5.79 10.18
CA GLU A 173 -23.62 5.14 11.48
C GLU A 173 -22.37 4.29 11.45
N GLN A 174 -22.21 3.43 10.43
CA GLN A 174 -21.02 2.58 10.29
C GLN A 174 -19.73 3.38 10.17
N LEU A 175 -19.73 4.47 9.41
CA LEU A 175 -18.54 5.32 9.26
C LEU A 175 -18.23 6.05 10.58
N GLY A 176 -19.24 6.51 11.29
CA GLY A 176 -19.09 7.12 12.61
C GLY A 176 -18.49 6.17 13.64
N GLU A 177 -19.02 4.95 13.75
CA GLU A 177 -18.49 3.90 14.64
C GLU A 177 -17.04 3.51 14.28
N THR A 178 -16.77 3.36 13.00
CA THR A 178 -15.43 3.01 12.51
C THR A 178 -14.42 4.07 12.87
N LEU A 179 -14.77 5.34 12.69
CA LEU A 179 -13.93 6.47 13.09
C LEU A 179 -13.66 6.48 14.59
N GLU A 180 -14.69 6.22 15.41
CA GLU A 180 -14.53 6.18 16.85
C GLU A 180 -13.58 5.07 17.28
N ARG A 181 -13.68 3.88 16.67
CA ARG A 181 -12.71 2.77 16.89
C ARG A 181 -11.30 3.16 16.47
N CYS A 182 -11.13 3.75 15.29
CA CYS A 182 -9.84 4.21 14.80
C CYS A 182 -9.19 5.33 15.64
N ARG A 183 -9.98 6.05 16.45
CA ARG A 183 -9.50 7.11 17.35
C ARG A 183 -9.06 6.61 18.72
N GLN A 184 -9.43 5.39 19.09
CA GLN A 184 -9.02 4.79 20.36
C GLN A 184 -7.52 4.58 20.40
N THR A 185 -6.81 5.58 20.91
CA THR A 185 -5.35 5.56 21.04
C THR A 185 -4.93 6.44 22.21
N PHE A 186 -3.86 6.04 22.90
CA PHE A 186 -3.22 6.84 23.96
C PHE A 186 -2.26 7.91 23.41
N ARG A 187 -2.06 7.96 22.11
CA ARG A 187 -1.14 8.88 21.43
C ARG A 187 -1.90 10.02 20.75
N PRO A 188 -1.27 11.20 20.63
CA PRO A 188 -1.87 12.27 19.82
C PRO A 188 -2.16 11.81 18.41
N CYS A 189 -3.43 11.92 18.00
CA CYS A 189 -3.91 11.57 16.67
C CYS A 189 -4.28 12.83 15.90
N ALA A 190 -4.06 12.82 14.58
CA ALA A 190 -4.43 13.91 13.67
C ALA A 190 -5.16 13.36 12.43
N LEU A 191 -5.72 14.24 11.61
CA LEU A 191 -6.33 13.89 10.32
C LEU A 191 -5.48 14.46 9.17
N LEU A 192 -5.17 13.64 8.16
CA LEU A 192 -4.66 14.14 6.89
C LEU A 192 -5.83 14.58 6.00
N VAL A 193 -5.79 15.83 5.55
CA VAL A 193 -6.81 16.42 4.68
C VAL A 193 -6.23 16.75 3.30
N SER A 194 -6.98 16.43 2.25
CA SER A 194 -6.59 16.65 0.85
C SER A 194 -7.55 17.57 0.08
N GLY A 195 -8.55 18.14 0.74
CA GLY A 195 -9.64 18.89 0.09
C GLY A 195 -10.67 18.00 -0.64
N GLY A 196 -10.40 16.72 -0.84
CA GLY A 196 -11.29 15.76 -1.49
C GLY A 196 -12.45 15.29 -0.58
N VAL A 197 -13.41 14.56 -1.17
CA VAL A 197 -14.59 14.00 -0.49
C VAL A 197 -14.17 13.20 0.74
N ASP A 198 -13.22 12.29 0.59
CA ASP A 198 -12.88 11.29 1.60
C ASP A 198 -12.41 11.90 2.91
N SER A 199 -11.41 12.76 2.84
CA SER A 199 -10.83 13.40 4.03
C SER A 199 -11.77 14.43 4.65
N ASN A 200 -12.59 15.13 3.84
CA ASN A 200 -13.58 16.08 4.35
C ASN A 200 -14.74 15.34 5.02
N LEU A 201 -15.19 14.21 4.48
CA LEU A 201 -16.22 13.39 5.10
C LEU A 201 -15.75 12.85 6.46
N LEU A 202 -14.53 12.28 6.54
CA LEU A 202 -13.95 11.89 7.84
C LEU A 202 -13.88 13.10 8.79
N GLY A 203 -13.45 14.25 8.30
CA GLY A 203 -13.35 15.48 9.07
C GLY A 203 -14.68 15.99 9.63
N SER A 204 -15.82 15.67 8.97
CA SER A 204 -17.15 16.08 9.41
C SER A 204 -17.68 15.33 10.63
N TYR A 205 -17.08 14.20 10.98
CA TYR A 205 -17.39 13.43 12.20
C TYR A 205 -16.49 13.81 13.38
N LEU A 206 -15.39 14.48 13.12
CA LEU A 206 -14.31 14.69 14.09
C LEU A 206 -14.42 16.05 14.75
N ASP A 207 -13.94 16.13 16.02
CA ASP A 207 -13.87 17.37 16.77
C ASP A 207 -13.18 18.46 15.92
N PRO A 208 -13.79 19.67 15.82
CA PRO A 208 -13.15 20.84 15.19
C PRO A 208 -11.79 21.23 15.81
N GLN A 209 -11.47 20.79 17.02
CA GLN A 209 -10.18 21.03 17.67
C GLN A 209 -9.13 19.94 17.33
N LEU A 210 -9.51 18.87 16.60
CA LEU A 210 -8.55 17.87 16.15
C LEU A 210 -7.57 18.50 15.17
N GLN A 211 -6.27 18.25 15.40
CA GLN A 211 -5.22 18.72 14.48
C GLN A 211 -5.43 18.13 13.08
N ARG A 212 -5.32 18.98 12.07
CA ARG A 212 -5.36 18.59 10.66
C ARG A 212 -4.05 18.96 9.98
N PHE A 213 -3.54 18.06 9.18
CA PHE A 213 -2.35 18.26 8.36
C PHE A 213 -2.71 18.21 6.88
N HIS A 214 -2.10 19.06 6.12
CA HIS A 214 -2.24 19.13 4.68
C HIS A 214 -0.88 19.27 4.02
N LEU A 215 -0.68 18.59 2.89
CA LEU A 215 0.47 18.82 2.04
C LEU A 215 0.05 19.61 0.80
N CYS A 216 0.70 20.72 0.57
CA CYS A 216 0.62 21.48 -0.67
C CYS A 216 1.92 21.37 -1.47
N LEU A 217 1.81 21.47 -2.78
CA LEU A 217 2.96 21.56 -3.67
C LEU A 217 3.29 23.03 -3.90
N GLU A 218 4.55 23.33 -4.11
CA GLU A 218 5.00 24.68 -4.47
C GLU A 218 4.21 25.22 -5.65
N GLY A 219 3.62 26.42 -5.46
CA GLY A 219 2.81 27.11 -6.46
C GLY A 219 1.39 26.57 -6.65
N ASP A 220 0.90 25.68 -5.79
CA ASP A 220 -0.50 25.23 -5.82
C ASP A 220 -1.39 26.17 -4.98
N GLU A 221 -2.39 26.77 -5.64
CA GLU A 221 -3.52 27.38 -4.96
C GLU A 221 -4.58 26.31 -4.67
N GLU A 222 -4.68 25.90 -3.41
CA GLU A 222 -5.67 24.90 -3.01
C GLU A 222 -6.82 25.52 -2.23
N SER A 223 -8.03 25.25 -2.67
CA SER A 223 -9.25 25.60 -1.94
C SER A 223 -9.58 24.51 -0.91
N LEU A 224 -9.05 24.66 0.31
CA LEU A 224 -9.44 23.85 1.45
C LEU A 224 -10.54 24.56 2.25
N LEU A 225 -11.43 23.76 2.86
CA LEU A 225 -12.33 24.29 3.86
C LEU A 225 -11.51 24.91 5.01
N PRO A 226 -11.80 26.15 5.43
CA PRO A 226 -11.13 26.77 6.55
C PRO A 226 -11.29 25.92 7.81
N HIS A 227 -10.19 25.70 8.52
CA HIS A 227 -10.20 24.93 9.75
C HIS A 227 -9.23 25.54 10.77
N PRO A 228 -9.63 25.74 12.05
CA PRO A 228 -8.82 26.44 13.04
C PRO A 228 -7.51 25.73 13.40
N ARG A 229 -7.45 24.43 13.22
CA ARG A 229 -6.29 23.58 13.54
C ARG A 229 -5.66 22.97 12.29
N LEU A 230 -5.64 23.69 11.17
CA LEU A 230 -5.00 23.26 9.93
C LEU A 230 -3.56 23.73 9.86
N GLN A 231 -2.63 22.80 9.79
CA GLN A 231 -1.22 23.06 9.49
C GLN A 231 -0.88 22.56 8.10
N ARG A 232 -0.18 23.37 7.32
CA ARG A 232 0.25 23.05 5.96
C ARG A 232 1.74 22.75 5.92
N PHE A 233 2.10 21.71 5.18
CA PHE A 233 3.47 21.41 4.80
C PHE A 233 3.62 21.63 3.31
N GLU A 234 4.68 22.32 2.90
CA GLU A 234 4.97 22.55 1.50
C GLU A 234 6.06 21.58 1.01
N LEU A 235 5.87 21.03 -0.18
CA LEU A 235 6.88 20.29 -0.90
C LEU A 235 7.42 21.14 -2.04
N ARG A 236 8.73 21.42 -2.03
CA ARG A 236 9.45 22.28 -2.99
C ARG A 236 10.37 21.47 -3.88
N GLN A 237 10.62 22.00 -5.08
CA GLN A 237 11.45 21.32 -6.09
C GLN A 237 12.90 21.14 -5.64
N GLU A 238 13.49 22.12 -4.93
CA GLU A 238 14.89 22.06 -4.49
C GLU A 238 15.19 20.88 -3.57
N ALA A 239 14.16 20.36 -2.86
CA ALA A 239 14.31 19.21 -1.98
C ALA A 239 14.08 17.87 -2.69
N PHE A 240 13.83 17.85 -4.01
CA PHE A 240 13.33 16.70 -4.73
C PHE A 240 14.26 15.45 -4.61
N MET A 241 15.48 15.49 -5.12
CA MET A 241 16.35 14.31 -5.16
C MET A 241 16.80 13.82 -3.77
N PRO A 242 17.20 14.69 -2.82
CA PRO A 242 17.51 14.24 -1.46
C PRO A 242 16.33 13.57 -0.76
N LEU A 243 15.12 14.12 -0.92
CA LEU A 243 13.89 13.56 -0.35
C LEU A 243 13.52 12.24 -1.01
N LEU A 244 13.65 12.15 -2.35
CA LEU A 244 13.37 10.93 -3.10
C LEU A 244 14.29 9.78 -2.68
N ARG A 245 15.57 10.02 -2.52
CA ARG A 245 16.53 9.02 -2.04
C ARG A 245 16.12 8.46 -0.67
N ARG A 246 15.80 9.32 0.28
CA ARG A 246 15.30 8.88 1.60
C ARG A 246 14.00 8.09 1.49
N ALA A 247 13.06 8.59 0.68
CA ALA A 247 11.77 7.95 0.50
C ALA A 247 11.90 6.53 -0.11
N VAL A 248 12.78 6.36 -1.10
CA VAL A 248 13.07 5.05 -1.70
C VAL A 248 13.72 4.11 -0.68
N GLY A 249 14.69 4.59 0.10
CA GLY A 249 15.31 3.82 1.17
C GLY A 249 14.33 3.35 2.24
N ASN A 250 13.44 4.24 2.69
CA ASN A 250 12.39 3.93 3.69
C ASN A 250 11.30 3.03 3.11
N PHE A 251 10.93 3.19 1.84
CA PHE A 251 9.92 2.37 1.18
C PHE A 251 10.41 0.94 0.88
N GLY A 252 11.70 0.75 0.69
CA GLY A 252 12.30 -0.56 0.41
C GLY A 252 12.01 -1.09 -1.00
N GLY A 253 11.72 -0.21 -1.97
CA GLY A 253 11.38 -0.62 -3.33
C GLY A 253 11.34 0.54 -4.32
N ALA A 254 11.14 0.23 -5.60
CA ALA A 254 10.89 1.20 -6.65
C ALA A 254 9.39 1.25 -7.00
N THR A 255 8.93 2.39 -7.51
CA THR A 255 7.51 2.62 -7.79
C THR A 255 7.27 3.78 -8.75
N ARG A 256 6.11 3.74 -9.43
CA ARG A 256 5.59 4.88 -10.21
C ARG A 256 4.91 5.96 -9.36
N MET A 257 4.64 5.69 -8.09
CA MET A 257 3.84 6.56 -7.22
C MET A 257 4.63 7.78 -6.77
N SER A 258 4.51 8.92 -7.47
CA SER A 258 5.18 10.16 -7.09
C SER A 258 4.72 10.72 -5.73
N SER A 259 3.56 10.30 -5.23
CA SER A 259 3.11 10.55 -3.86
C SER A 259 4.04 9.96 -2.78
N LEU A 260 5.03 9.14 -3.15
CA LEU A 260 6.10 8.69 -2.27
C LEU A 260 6.81 9.87 -1.59
N LEU A 261 7.19 10.90 -2.37
CA LEU A 261 7.80 12.11 -1.80
C LEU A 261 6.86 12.86 -0.87
N MET A 262 5.59 12.93 -1.24
CA MET A 262 4.58 13.65 -0.47
C MET A 262 4.41 13.02 0.92
N TYR A 263 4.36 11.69 0.99
CA TYR A 263 4.27 10.99 2.26
C TYR A 263 5.55 11.08 3.08
N GLN A 264 6.74 11.08 2.45
CA GLN A 264 7.98 11.32 3.18
C GLN A 264 8.02 12.74 3.79
N ARG A 265 7.57 13.76 3.03
CA ARG A 265 7.50 15.14 3.55
C ARG A 265 6.48 15.27 4.69
N LEU A 266 5.33 14.60 4.57
CA LEU A 266 4.32 14.53 5.63
C LEU A 266 4.88 13.84 6.88
N ALA A 267 5.53 12.69 6.72
CA ALA A 267 6.12 11.96 7.84
C ALA A 267 7.12 12.82 8.61
N ASP A 268 8.01 13.52 7.89
CA ASP A 268 8.97 14.42 8.51
C ASP A 268 8.26 15.53 9.30
N GLY A 269 7.31 16.25 8.68
CA GLY A 269 6.63 17.36 9.31
C GLY A 269 5.72 16.99 10.48
N ILE A 270 5.00 15.87 10.37
CA ILE A 270 4.10 15.37 11.42
C ILE A 270 4.93 14.87 12.62
N GLY A 271 6.04 14.13 12.37
CA GLY A 271 6.94 13.64 13.40
C GLY A 271 7.57 14.77 14.20
N GLU A 272 7.97 15.88 13.55
CA GLU A 272 8.48 17.08 14.21
C GLU A 272 7.46 17.75 15.15
N GLN A 273 6.16 17.54 14.91
CA GLN A 273 5.07 18.03 15.75
C GLN A 273 4.71 17.08 16.90
N GLY A 274 5.36 15.90 17.00
CA GLY A 274 5.14 14.94 18.09
C GLY A 274 3.85 14.13 17.95
N TYR A 275 3.24 14.03 16.76
CA TYR A 275 2.11 13.16 16.51
C TYR A 275 2.57 11.75 16.14
N HIS A 276 1.88 10.75 16.67
CA HIS A 276 2.19 9.33 16.47
C HIS A 276 1.06 8.52 15.83
N CYS A 277 -0.04 9.18 15.48
CA CYS A 277 -1.18 8.57 14.81
C CYS A 277 -1.82 9.55 13.83
N VAL A 278 -2.15 9.09 12.64
CA VAL A 278 -2.87 9.89 11.63
C VAL A 278 -3.97 9.08 10.99
N LEU A 279 -5.16 9.70 10.86
CA LEU A 279 -6.28 9.18 10.11
C LEU A 279 -6.12 9.55 8.63
N LEU A 280 -6.32 8.59 7.73
CA LEU A 280 -6.19 8.72 6.29
C LEU A 280 -7.52 8.41 5.60
N GLY A 281 -7.78 9.08 4.47
CA GLY A 281 -8.90 8.76 3.58
C GLY A 281 -8.63 7.61 2.60
N GLU A 282 -7.52 6.87 2.75
CA GLU A 282 -7.15 5.75 1.87
C GLU A 282 -8.21 4.64 1.91
N GLY A 283 -8.44 3.99 0.78
CA GLY A 283 -9.44 2.94 0.61
C GLY A 283 -10.81 3.43 0.11
N ALA A 284 -11.13 4.72 0.30
CA ALA A 284 -12.40 5.26 -0.17
C ALA A 284 -12.56 5.22 -1.70
N ASP A 285 -11.48 5.48 -2.44
CA ASP A 285 -11.47 5.43 -3.89
C ASP A 285 -11.67 4.02 -4.43
N GLU A 286 -11.06 3.05 -3.80
CA GLU A 286 -11.13 1.64 -4.20
C GLU A 286 -12.48 1.03 -3.86
N LEU A 287 -12.99 1.26 -2.66
CA LEU A 287 -14.25 0.69 -2.21
C LEU A 287 -15.47 1.35 -2.87
N PHE A 288 -15.46 2.67 -3.04
CA PHE A 288 -16.59 3.45 -3.56
C PHE A 288 -16.39 3.93 -5.01
N TRP A 289 -15.40 3.41 -5.71
CA TRP A 289 -15.14 3.67 -7.13
C TRP A 289 -14.90 5.15 -7.45
N GLY A 290 -13.89 5.74 -6.82
CA GLY A 290 -13.55 7.15 -6.96
C GLY A 290 -12.64 7.50 -8.13
N TYR A 291 -12.04 6.54 -8.81
CA TYR A 291 -11.10 6.82 -9.90
C TYR A 291 -11.82 7.01 -11.25
N PRO A 292 -11.31 7.87 -12.15
CA PRO A 292 -11.89 8.05 -13.50
C PRO A 292 -12.01 6.72 -14.28
N ARG A 293 -11.05 5.80 -14.08
CA ARG A 293 -11.11 4.47 -14.71
C ARG A 293 -12.36 3.66 -14.35
N HIS A 294 -12.88 3.82 -13.12
CA HIS A 294 -14.09 3.11 -12.69
C HIS A 294 -15.30 3.56 -13.51
N LEU A 295 -15.44 4.87 -13.71
CA LEU A 295 -16.52 5.42 -14.53
C LEU A 295 -16.39 4.99 -15.99
N GLU A 296 -15.17 4.98 -16.54
CA GLU A 296 -14.92 4.53 -17.90
C GLU A 296 -15.26 3.04 -18.08
N LEU A 297 -14.80 2.18 -17.17
CA LEU A 297 -15.08 0.75 -17.20
C LEU A 297 -16.58 0.47 -17.00
N TRP A 298 -17.22 1.19 -16.09
CA TRP A 298 -18.67 1.07 -15.85
C TRP A 298 -19.51 1.43 -17.06
N ARG A 299 -19.15 2.49 -17.79
CA ARG A 299 -19.82 2.90 -19.03
C ARG A 299 -19.69 1.85 -20.13
N ARG A 300 -18.67 1.01 -20.09
CA ARG A 300 -18.35 -0.03 -21.09
C ARG A 300 -18.51 -1.45 -20.56
N ARG A 301 -19.29 -1.64 -19.50
CA ARG A 301 -19.42 -2.91 -18.78
C ARG A 301 -19.95 -4.08 -19.61
N ASP A 302 -20.63 -3.81 -20.73
CA ASP A 302 -21.24 -4.84 -21.57
C ASP A 302 -20.21 -5.62 -22.43
N ALA A 303 -19.00 -5.07 -22.62
CA ALA A 303 -17.93 -5.70 -23.40
C ALA A 303 -16.54 -5.38 -22.82
N PRO A 304 -16.17 -5.93 -21.64
CA PRO A 304 -14.86 -5.70 -21.06
C PRO A 304 -13.77 -6.44 -21.84
N GLU A 305 -12.77 -5.69 -22.33
CA GLU A 305 -11.62 -6.24 -23.04
C GLU A 305 -10.41 -6.30 -22.12
N PRO A 306 -9.70 -7.45 -21.97
CA PRO A 306 -8.59 -7.62 -21.02
C PRO A 306 -7.48 -6.58 -21.18
N ARG A 307 -7.08 -6.25 -22.41
CA ARG A 307 -6.03 -5.24 -22.65
C ARG A 307 -6.42 -3.84 -22.16
N ARG A 308 -7.65 -3.44 -22.44
CA ARG A 308 -8.18 -2.15 -22.01
C ARG A 308 -8.36 -2.13 -20.49
N PHE A 309 -8.84 -3.22 -19.92
CA PHE A 309 -8.97 -3.39 -18.49
C PHE A 309 -7.60 -3.25 -17.82
N ALA A 310 -6.56 -3.97 -18.26
CA ALA A 310 -5.19 -3.85 -17.76
C ALA A 310 -4.64 -2.42 -17.90
N ALA A 311 -4.88 -1.76 -19.05
CA ALA A 311 -4.42 -0.40 -19.28
C ALA A 311 -5.06 0.63 -18.34
N ALA A 312 -6.25 0.36 -17.78
CA ALA A 312 -6.89 1.22 -16.79
C ALA A 312 -6.08 1.33 -15.47
N TRP A 313 -5.29 0.30 -15.11
CA TRP A 313 -4.38 0.34 -13.96
C TRP A 313 -2.95 0.66 -14.34
N PHE A 314 -2.44 0.10 -15.44
CA PHE A 314 -1.02 0.13 -15.77
C PHE A 314 -0.66 1.11 -16.89
N GLY A 315 -1.66 1.78 -17.47
CA GLY A 315 -1.46 2.72 -18.57
C GLY A 315 -0.87 2.03 -19.79
N GLU A 316 0.11 2.67 -20.44
CA GLU A 316 0.78 2.15 -21.64
C GLU A 316 1.85 1.09 -21.29
N TYR A 317 1.48 0.05 -20.52
CA TYR A 317 2.41 -0.96 -20.01
C TYR A 317 3.21 -1.66 -21.11
N ARG A 318 2.63 -1.91 -22.29
CA ARG A 318 3.32 -2.51 -23.43
C ARG A 318 4.47 -1.63 -23.96
N ARG A 319 4.22 -0.32 -24.07
CA ARG A 319 5.25 0.64 -24.48
C ARG A 319 6.38 0.75 -23.46
N LYS A 320 6.02 0.72 -22.19
CA LYS A 320 7.00 0.71 -21.09
C LYS A 320 7.81 -0.58 -21.07
N ALA A 321 7.16 -1.72 -21.30
CA ALA A 321 7.81 -3.03 -21.38
C ALA A 321 8.83 -3.11 -22.54
N ALA A 322 8.67 -2.32 -23.60
CA ALA A 322 9.63 -2.24 -24.70
C ALA A 322 10.97 -1.58 -24.32
N LEU A 323 11.11 -1.01 -23.12
CA LEU A 323 12.40 -0.56 -22.57
C LEU A 323 13.27 -1.72 -22.05
N LEU A 324 12.66 -2.90 -21.86
CA LEU A 324 13.33 -4.10 -21.38
C LEU A 324 13.89 -4.94 -22.54
N ALA A 325 14.94 -5.69 -22.26
CA ALA A 325 15.45 -6.69 -23.21
C ALA A 325 14.39 -7.76 -23.52
N GLU A 326 14.38 -8.24 -24.77
CA GLU A 326 13.56 -9.41 -25.13
C GLU A 326 14.21 -10.71 -24.57
N PRO A 327 13.43 -11.68 -24.06
CA PRO A 327 11.95 -11.75 -24.07
C PRO A 327 11.27 -11.20 -22.81
N ALA A 328 11.96 -10.54 -21.90
CA ALA A 328 11.41 -10.09 -20.62
C ALA A 328 10.25 -9.10 -20.78
N GLY A 329 10.39 -8.12 -21.67
CA GLY A 329 9.34 -7.14 -21.95
C GLY A 329 8.05 -7.78 -22.45
N ARG A 330 8.15 -8.76 -23.34
CA ARG A 330 7.00 -9.50 -23.85
C ARG A 330 6.32 -10.31 -22.76
N ARG A 331 7.08 -11.10 -21.97
CA ARG A 331 6.53 -11.94 -20.88
C ARG A 331 5.75 -11.12 -19.86
N VAL A 332 6.29 -9.96 -19.44
CA VAL A 332 5.58 -9.12 -18.46
C VAL A 332 4.29 -8.55 -19.03
N ALA A 333 4.27 -8.14 -20.31
CA ALA A 333 3.07 -7.64 -20.94
C ALA A 333 1.99 -8.73 -21.09
N GLU A 334 2.39 -9.94 -21.47
CA GLU A 334 1.52 -11.12 -21.54
C GLU A 334 0.95 -11.46 -20.16
N ARG A 335 1.80 -11.50 -19.10
CA ARG A 335 1.32 -11.79 -17.74
C ARG A 335 0.31 -10.77 -17.24
N ILE A 336 0.50 -9.49 -17.52
CA ILE A 336 -0.46 -8.44 -17.19
C ILE A 336 -1.83 -8.70 -17.86
N GLU A 337 -1.83 -9.13 -19.12
CA GLU A 337 -3.07 -9.44 -19.85
C GLU A 337 -3.75 -10.72 -19.35
N GLU A 338 -2.96 -11.74 -19.00
CA GLU A 338 -3.48 -12.96 -18.37
C GLU A 338 -4.17 -12.64 -17.04
N LEU A 339 -3.55 -11.85 -16.16
CA LEU A 339 -4.14 -11.41 -14.89
C LEU A 339 -5.47 -10.68 -15.11
N ALA A 340 -5.53 -9.81 -16.11
CA ALA A 340 -6.77 -9.11 -16.48
C ALA A 340 -7.84 -10.08 -17.00
N HIS A 341 -7.45 -11.05 -17.81
CA HIS A 341 -8.37 -12.07 -18.34
C HIS A 341 -8.92 -12.97 -17.22
N GLU A 342 -8.04 -13.46 -16.34
CA GLU A 342 -8.40 -14.28 -15.17
C GLU A 342 -9.38 -13.53 -14.26
N ALA A 343 -9.12 -12.25 -13.96
CA ALA A 343 -9.99 -11.43 -13.13
C ALA A 343 -11.36 -11.20 -13.77
N LEU A 344 -11.40 -10.83 -15.05
CA LEU A 344 -12.65 -10.61 -15.79
C LEU A 344 -13.52 -11.86 -15.90
N GLY A 345 -12.91 -13.05 -15.85
CA GLY A 345 -13.63 -14.33 -15.75
C GLY A 345 -14.53 -14.45 -14.53
N GLN A 346 -14.28 -13.67 -13.46
CA GLN A 346 -15.11 -13.60 -12.25
C GLN A 346 -16.21 -12.50 -12.32
N GLY A 347 -16.28 -11.76 -13.41
CA GLY A 347 -17.15 -10.61 -13.60
C GLY A 347 -16.47 -9.27 -13.34
N LEU A 348 -16.97 -8.20 -13.98
CA LEU A 348 -16.31 -6.89 -13.99
C LEU A 348 -16.13 -6.28 -12.60
N GLU A 349 -17.16 -6.35 -11.74
CA GLU A 349 -17.07 -5.76 -10.38
C GLU A 349 -16.04 -6.48 -9.50
N ALA A 350 -16.00 -7.81 -9.58
CA ALA A 350 -15.01 -8.60 -8.87
C ALA A 350 -13.60 -8.31 -9.40
N ALA A 351 -13.44 -8.20 -10.73
CA ALA A 351 -12.17 -7.84 -11.36
C ALA A 351 -11.67 -6.46 -10.93
N ILE A 352 -12.56 -5.44 -10.90
CA ILE A 352 -12.23 -4.10 -10.41
C ILE A 352 -11.76 -4.18 -8.96
N GLY A 353 -12.52 -4.83 -8.08
CA GLY A 353 -12.17 -4.98 -6.67
C GLY A 353 -10.83 -5.68 -6.45
N GLN A 354 -10.55 -6.75 -7.20
CA GLN A 354 -9.29 -7.47 -7.15
C GLN A 354 -8.10 -6.61 -7.59
N PHE A 355 -8.23 -5.92 -8.73
CA PHE A 355 -7.17 -5.06 -9.25
C PHE A 355 -6.94 -3.83 -8.37
N ASP A 356 -8.00 -3.23 -7.85
CA ASP A 356 -7.87 -2.13 -6.91
C ASP A 356 -7.18 -2.57 -5.63
N LEU A 357 -7.56 -3.70 -5.05
CA LEU A 357 -6.93 -4.20 -3.83
C LEU A 357 -5.43 -4.46 -4.02
N HIS A 358 -5.04 -5.15 -5.11
CA HIS A 358 -3.66 -5.59 -5.29
C HIS A 358 -2.74 -4.57 -5.94
N TYR A 359 -3.26 -3.74 -6.87
CA TYR A 359 -2.43 -2.89 -7.72
C TYR A 359 -2.66 -1.39 -7.53
N SER A 360 -3.62 -1.01 -6.67
CA SER A 360 -3.83 0.37 -6.21
C SER A 360 -3.69 0.47 -4.70
N LEU A 361 -4.57 -0.18 -3.95
CA LEU A 361 -4.69 -0.02 -2.50
C LEU A 361 -3.47 -0.55 -1.74
N GLU A 362 -3.05 -1.81 -2.00
CA GLU A 362 -1.89 -2.40 -1.32
C GLU A 362 -0.63 -1.54 -1.46
N PRO A 363 -0.23 -1.10 -2.67
CA PRO A 363 0.92 -0.21 -2.81
C PRO A 363 0.77 1.12 -2.08
N LEU A 364 -0.43 1.70 -2.02
CA LEU A 364 -0.71 2.94 -1.31
C LEU A 364 -0.60 2.76 0.21
N LEU A 365 -1.16 1.67 0.75
CA LEU A 365 -1.09 1.35 2.18
C LEU A 365 0.35 1.06 2.61
N ARG A 366 1.09 0.27 1.84
CA ARG A 366 2.50 -0.01 2.08
C ARG A 366 3.35 1.25 2.06
N ARG A 367 3.11 2.16 1.11
CA ARG A 367 3.74 3.48 1.08
C ARG A 367 3.43 4.27 2.36
N ALA A 368 2.15 4.32 2.76
CA ALA A 368 1.73 5.04 3.95
C ALA A 368 2.37 4.46 5.21
N ASP A 369 2.30 3.13 5.39
CA ASP A 369 2.89 2.45 6.55
C ASP A 369 4.41 2.68 6.62
N HIS A 370 5.16 2.31 5.58
CA HIS A 370 6.63 2.41 5.61
C HIS A 370 7.12 3.84 5.85
N LEU A 371 6.54 4.84 5.15
CA LEU A 371 7.02 6.20 5.25
C LEU A 371 6.63 6.88 6.57
N LEU A 372 5.39 6.69 7.02
CA LEU A 372 4.95 7.25 8.30
C LEU A 372 5.64 6.53 9.47
N MET A 373 5.77 5.20 9.40
CA MET A 373 6.48 4.42 10.42
C MET A 373 7.98 4.74 10.48
N SER A 374 8.60 5.28 9.42
CA SER A 374 9.98 5.80 9.49
C SER A 374 10.15 6.93 10.52
N ARG A 375 9.03 7.54 10.94
CA ARG A 375 8.92 8.54 12.00
C ARG A 375 8.04 8.09 13.16
N THR A 376 7.81 6.79 13.31
CA THR A 376 6.95 6.19 14.36
C THR A 376 5.51 6.73 14.37
N ILE A 377 4.98 7.05 13.20
CA ILE A 377 3.60 7.53 13.02
C ILE A 377 2.77 6.38 12.46
N GLU A 378 1.72 5.98 13.16
CA GLU A 378 0.79 4.96 12.72
C GLU A 378 -0.28 5.55 11.80
N ALA A 379 -0.43 4.94 10.62
CA ALA A 379 -1.50 5.25 9.68
C ALA A 379 -2.75 4.43 10.01
N ARG A 380 -3.90 5.09 10.19
CA ARG A 380 -5.20 4.45 10.38
C ARG A 380 -6.13 4.82 9.24
N THR A 381 -6.82 3.83 8.70
CA THR A 381 -7.61 3.93 7.47
C THR A 381 -9.09 3.58 7.74
N PRO A 382 -9.90 4.54 8.22
CA PRO A 382 -11.29 4.28 8.65
C PRO A 382 -12.19 3.66 7.58
N TYR A 383 -11.92 3.88 6.30
CA TYR A 383 -12.68 3.25 5.21
C TYR A 383 -12.44 1.74 5.09
N LEU A 384 -11.27 1.25 5.56
CA LEU A 384 -10.86 -0.15 5.41
C LEU A 384 -11.29 -1.00 6.60
N HIS A 385 -12.60 -1.05 6.84
CA HIS A 385 -13.24 -1.95 7.76
C HIS A 385 -14.11 -2.95 7.00
N GLY A 386 -14.10 -4.20 7.43
CA GLY A 386 -14.81 -5.27 6.72
C GLY A 386 -16.29 -4.98 6.54
N ALA A 387 -16.97 -4.48 7.58
CA ALA A 387 -18.38 -4.09 7.52
C ALA A 387 -18.64 -2.99 6.47
N LEU A 388 -17.80 -1.96 6.46
CA LEU A 388 -17.90 -0.83 5.52
C LEU A 388 -17.61 -1.25 4.09
N ALA A 389 -16.59 -2.11 3.87
CA ALA A 389 -16.26 -2.64 2.57
C ALA A 389 -17.39 -3.50 1.98
N GLN A 390 -18.01 -4.35 2.79
CA GLN A 390 -19.15 -5.17 2.38
C GLN A 390 -20.36 -4.30 2.03
N ARG A 391 -20.62 -3.24 2.80
CA ARG A 391 -21.67 -2.27 2.48
C ARG A 391 -21.38 -1.54 1.19
N ALA A 392 -20.15 -1.06 0.97
CA ALA A 392 -19.75 -0.40 -0.27
C ALA A 392 -20.04 -1.29 -1.49
N GLY A 393 -19.82 -2.61 -1.38
CA GLY A 393 -20.16 -3.59 -2.41
C GLY A 393 -21.65 -3.68 -2.75
N ARG A 394 -22.55 -3.30 -1.82
CA ARG A 394 -24.00 -3.35 -2.00
C ARG A 394 -24.61 -2.01 -2.44
N LEU A 395 -23.85 -0.92 -2.39
CA LEU A 395 -24.31 0.41 -2.74
C LEU A 395 -24.09 0.71 -4.24
N GLN A 396 -24.97 1.54 -4.80
CA GLN A 396 -24.75 2.11 -6.12
C GLN A 396 -23.66 3.16 -6.05
N ARG A 397 -22.42 2.77 -6.37
CA ARG A 397 -21.20 3.57 -6.23
C ARG A 397 -21.09 4.70 -7.24
N ILE A 398 -21.74 4.54 -8.43
CA ILE A 398 -21.80 5.54 -9.50
C ILE A 398 -23.26 5.86 -9.77
N VAL A 399 -23.62 7.14 -9.76
CA VAL A 399 -24.95 7.65 -10.12
C VAL A 399 -24.78 8.73 -11.19
N GLY A 400 -25.27 8.47 -12.40
CA GLY A 400 -24.97 9.31 -13.55
C GLY A 400 -23.46 9.35 -13.81
N ASP A 401 -22.87 10.55 -13.75
CA ASP A 401 -21.45 10.78 -13.86
C ASP A 401 -20.73 11.02 -12.50
N THR A 402 -21.48 10.84 -11.40
CA THR A 402 -20.93 11.04 -10.05
C THR A 402 -20.34 9.73 -9.54
N ALA A 403 -19.02 9.70 -9.43
CA ALA A 403 -18.27 8.67 -8.73
C ALA A 403 -18.39 8.86 -7.20
N LYS A 404 -18.25 7.80 -6.41
CA LYS A 404 -18.44 7.83 -4.94
C LYS A 404 -19.79 8.43 -4.51
N ALA A 405 -20.82 8.23 -5.29
CA ALA A 405 -22.12 8.88 -5.07
C ALA A 405 -22.62 8.77 -3.62
N PRO A 406 -22.50 7.63 -2.89
CA PRO A 406 -22.92 7.55 -1.50
C PRO A 406 -22.12 8.45 -0.56
N LEU A 407 -20.79 8.58 -0.75
CA LEU A 407 -19.93 9.44 0.08
C LEU A 407 -20.15 10.92 -0.21
N VAL A 408 -20.36 11.28 -1.47
CA VAL A 408 -20.69 12.65 -1.90
C VAL A 408 -22.00 13.08 -1.25
N ALA A 409 -23.07 12.28 -1.40
CA ALA A 409 -24.37 12.58 -0.82
C ALA A 409 -24.31 12.74 0.71
N LEU A 410 -23.56 11.89 1.39
CA LEU A 410 -23.39 11.97 2.83
C LEU A 410 -22.62 13.23 3.26
N LEU A 411 -21.56 13.59 2.54
CA LEU A 411 -20.80 14.81 2.83
C LEU A 411 -21.63 16.08 2.60
N GLU A 412 -22.42 16.15 1.53
CA GLU A 412 -23.34 17.27 1.25
C GLU A 412 -24.42 17.43 2.33
N GLN A 413 -24.86 16.35 2.95
CA GLN A 413 -25.79 16.40 4.09
C GLN A 413 -25.13 16.97 5.34
N ARG A 414 -23.88 16.58 5.62
CA ARG A 414 -23.15 16.93 6.85
C ARG A 414 -22.45 18.29 6.77
N GLU A 415 -21.88 18.67 5.62
CA GLU A 415 -21.11 19.91 5.43
C GLU A 415 -21.69 20.74 4.29
N LYS A 416 -22.64 21.61 4.61
CA LYS A 416 -23.35 22.46 3.63
C LYS A 416 -22.47 23.46 2.88
N ARG A 417 -21.29 23.78 3.40
CA ARG A 417 -20.33 24.70 2.73
C ARG A 417 -19.41 23.97 1.76
N TRP A 418 -19.39 22.63 1.81
CA TRP A 418 -18.58 21.86 0.89
C TRP A 418 -19.22 21.90 -0.51
N GLN A 419 -18.37 22.03 -1.51
CA GLN A 419 -18.76 21.95 -2.93
C GLN A 419 -17.88 20.91 -3.60
N ALA A 420 -18.49 20.08 -4.45
CA ALA A 420 -17.77 19.07 -5.22
C ALA A 420 -16.70 19.74 -6.09
N GLN A 421 -15.45 19.31 -5.92
CA GLN A 421 -14.33 19.75 -6.72
C GLN A 421 -13.93 18.64 -7.71
N PRO A 422 -13.42 18.98 -8.90
CA PRO A 422 -12.82 17.97 -9.77
C PRO A 422 -11.75 17.19 -9.02
N LYS A 423 -11.74 15.87 -9.15
CA LYS A 423 -10.74 15.04 -8.48
C LYS A 423 -9.34 15.45 -8.88
N ARG A 424 -8.55 15.91 -7.92
CA ARG A 424 -7.12 16.13 -8.10
C ARG A 424 -6.38 14.84 -7.73
N HIS A 425 -5.53 14.38 -8.63
CA HIS A 425 -4.66 13.25 -8.33
C HIS A 425 -3.56 13.68 -7.36
N PHE A 426 -3.35 12.90 -6.32
CA PHE A 426 -2.22 13.10 -5.39
C PHE A 426 -0.93 12.61 -6.05
N ARG A 427 -0.45 13.38 -7.03
CA ARG A 427 0.75 13.12 -7.82
C ARG A 427 1.51 14.42 -8.11
N LEU A 428 2.81 14.31 -8.35
CA LEU A 428 3.63 15.46 -8.73
C LEU A 428 3.29 15.94 -10.14
N PRO A 429 3.14 17.26 -10.34
CA PRO A 429 2.91 17.86 -11.65
C PRO A 429 4.25 18.07 -12.36
N PHE A 430 4.85 17.00 -12.89
CA PHE A 430 6.17 17.06 -13.51
C PHE A 430 6.28 18.12 -14.60
N GLU A 431 5.18 18.41 -15.29
CA GLU A 431 5.11 19.45 -16.32
C GLU A 431 5.43 20.84 -15.76
N ARG A 432 5.13 21.09 -14.49
CA ARG A 432 5.40 22.33 -13.77
C ARG A 432 6.68 22.28 -12.93
N TRP A 433 7.36 21.12 -12.92
CA TRP A 433 8.58 20.90 -12.14
C TRP A 433 9.81 20.58 -13.02
N PRO A 434 10.27 21.56 -13.85
CA PRO A 434 11.36 21.33 -14.81
C PRO A 434 12.70 21.03 -14.14
N GLN A 435 12.96 21.57 -12.93
CA GLN A 435 14.17 21.25 -12.17
C GLN A 435 14.19 19.78 -11.80
N ALA A 436 13.10 19.24 -11.23
CA ALA A 436 12.99 17.82 -10.87
C ALA A 436 13.16 16.90 -12.08
N LEU A 437 12.57 17.27 -13.23
CA LEU A 437 12.78 16.54 -14.50
C LEU A 437 14.25 16.54 -14.93
N GLY A 438 14.91 17.70 -14.85
CA GLY A 438 16.33 17.84 -15.17
C GLY A 438 17.23 17.02 -14.26
N GLU A 439 16.95 16.99 -12.97
CA GLU A 439 17.68 16.18 -11.99
C GLU A 439 17.52 14.69 -12.24
N MET A 440 16.30 14.22 -12.52
CA MET A 440 16.04 12.81 -12.85
C MET A 440 16.75 12.38 -14.14
N ARG A 441 16.68 13.19 -15.20
CA ARG A 441 17.38 12.89 -16.47
C ARG A 441 18.89 12.77 -16.28
N ARG A 442 19.50 13.71 -15.56
CA ARG A 442 20.93 13.71 -15.26
C ARG A 442 21.30 12.47 -14.45
N HIS A 443 20.54 12.18 -13.37
CA HIS A 443 20.77 11.01 -12.55
C HIS A 443 20.72 9.71 -13.37
N LEU A 444 19.70 9.52 -14.21
CA LEU A 444 19.58 8.32 -15.04
C LEU A 444 20.71 8.21 -16.08
N ALA A 445 21.10 9.33 -16.73
CA ALA A 445 22.20 9.34 -17.69
C ALA A 445 23.55 8.96 -17.05
N GLU A 446 23.79 9.40 -15.81
CA GLU A 446 24.99 9.05 -15.03
C GLU A 446 25.02 7.58 -14.58
N HIS A 447 23.84 6.91 -14.50
CA HIS A 447 23.71 5.55 -13.96
C HIS A 447 23.20 4.53 -14.99
N LEU A 448 23.27 4.83 -16.28
CA LEU A 448 22.87 3.92 -17.37
C LEU A 448 23.50 2.52 -17.27
N PRO A 449 24.83 2.38 -17.03
CA PRO A 449 25.43 1.04 -16.92
C PRO A 449 24.78 0.18 -15.83
N ALA A 450 24.48 0.75 -14.67
CA ALA A 450 23.83 0.05 -13.58
C ALA A 450 22.38 -0.37 -13.91
N LEU A 451 21.66 0.43 -14.72
CA LEU A 451 20.34 0.06 -15.22
C LEU A 451 20.40 -1.02 -16.29
N HIS A 452 21.44 -1.03 -17.12
CA HIS A 452 21.70 -2.13 -18.08
C HIS A 452 21.92 -3.45 -17.34
N ASP A 453 22.70 -3.44 -16.24
CA ASP A 453 22.87 -4.60 -15.36
C ASP A 453 21.55 -5.11 -14.76
N LEU A 454 20.50 -4.31 -14.74
CA LEU A 454 19.14 -4.69 -14.33
C LEU A 454 18.24 -5.09 -15.52
N GLY A 455 18.77 -5.27 -16.71
CA GLY A 455 18.04 -5.73 -17.90
C GLY A 455 17.35 -4.63 -18.71
N LEU A 456 17.74 -3.35 -18.52
CA LEU A 456 17.26 -2.21 -19.29
C LEU A 456 18.27 -1.82 -20.41
N GLU A 457 18.79 -2.80 -21.13
CA GLU A 457 19.82 -2.62 -22.17
C GLU A 457 19.41 -1.68 -23.31
N GLY A 458 18.10 -1.56 -23.57
CA GLY A 458 17.54 -0.66 -24.59
C GLY A 458 17.49 0.82 -24.18
N LEU A 459 17.90 1.15 -22.93
CA LEU A 459 17.85 2.53 -22.43
C LEU A 459 19.18 3.23 -22.72
N ASP A 460 19.15 4.32 -23.50
CA ASP A 460 20.28 5.18 -23.80
C ASP A 460 20.02 6.65 -23.42
N ALA A 461 21.02 7.51 -23.53
CA ALA A 461 20.88 8.91 -23.16
C ALA A 461 19.81 9.67 -23.99
N PRO A 462 19.67 9.47 -25.32
CA PRO A 462 18.56 10.03 -26.09
C PRO A 462 17.18 9.54 -25.62
N SER A 463 17.04 8.23 -25.35
CA SER A 463 15.81 7.65 -24.82
C SER A 463 15.43 8.26 -23.48
N VAL A 464 16.40 8.39 -22.54
CA VAL A 464 16.17 9.05 -21.24
C VAL A 464 15.69 10.48 -21.41
N ALA A 465 16.27 11.22 -22.35
CA ALA A 465 15.87 12.61 -22.61
C ALA A 465 14.41 12.72 -23.10
N ALA A 466 13.90 11.71 -23.82
CA ALA A 466 12.56 11.65 -24.40
C ALA A 466 11.49 11.07 -23.45
N LEU A 467 11.89 10.48 -22.31
CA LEU A 467 10.92 9.85 -21.39
C LEU A 467 9.98 10.88 -20.75
N PRO A 468 8.68 10.56 -20.62
CA PRO A 468 7.74 11.35 -19.83
C PRO A 468 8.05 11.26 -18.33
N GLY A 469 7.59 12.26 -17.57
CA GLY A 469 7.94 12.44 -16.16
C GLY A 469 7.62 11.27 -15.24
N ASP A 470 6.53 10.55 -15.49
CA ASP A 470 6.13 9.36 -14.73
C ASP A 470 7.07 8.16 -14.97
N GLN A 471 7.56 7.99 -16.20
CA GLN A 471 8.55 6.96 -16.53
C GLN A 471 9.94 7.32 -15.97
N LEU A 472 10.36 8.59 -16.12
CA LEU A 472 11.57 9.10 -15.47
C LEU A 472 11.54 8.84 -13.97
N PHE A 473 10.42 9.14 -13.32
CA PHE A 473 10.26 8.90 -11.89
C PHE A 473 10.41 7.41 -11.54
N THR A 474 9.73 6.52 -12.26
CA THR A 474 9.81 5.07 -12.04
C THR A 474 11.24 4.56 -12.17
N LEU A 475 11.95 4.92 -13.24
CA LEU A 475 13.34 4.51 -13.46
C LEU A 475 14.31 5.14 -12.47
N THR A 476 14.07 6.39 -12.05
CA THR A 476 14.87 7.05 -11.02
C THR A 476 14.72 6.33 -9.67
N THR A 477 13.48 5.95 -9.29
CA THR A 477 13.27 5.18 -8.05
C THR A 477 13.94 3.80 -8.12
N LEU A 478 13.97 3.15 -9.29
CA LEU A 478 14.66 1.88 -9.50
C LEU A 478 16.18 2.03 -9.38
N SER A 479 16.75 3.05 -9.99
CA SER A 479 18.18 3.37 -9.88
C SER A 479 18.59 3.68 -8.44
N LEU A 480 17.79 4.49 -7.72
CA LEU A 480 18.04 4.82 -6.32
C LEU A 480 17.91 3.59 -5.41
N TRP A 481 16.95 2.72 -5.68
CA TRP A 481 16.79 1.46 -4.96
C TRP A 481 18.01 0.55 -5.15
N GLN A 482 18.51 0.42 -6.39
CA GLN A 482 19.72 -0.36 -6.67
C GLN A 482 20.93 0.16 -5.88
N GLN A 483 21.12 1.49 -5.86
CA GLN A 483 22.21 2.12 -5.10
C GLN A 483 22.08 1.90 -3.60
N GLU A 484 20.87 2.04 -3.05
CA GLU A 484 20.62 1.91 -1.62
C GLU A 484 20.88 0.50 -1.09
N TYR A 485 20.55 -0.52 -1.89
CA TYR A 485 20.64 -1.91 -1.47
C TYR A 485 21.85 -2.66 -2.06
N GLY A 486 22.59 -2.06 -3.00
CA GLY A 486 23.70 -2.73 -3.71
C GLY A 486 23.24 -3.97 -4.47
N ALA A 487 21.97 -3.99 -4.93
CA ALA A 487 21.38 -5.17 -5.53
C ALA A 487 21.87 -5.38 -6.97
N SER A 488 22.24 -6.61 -7.30
CA SER A 488 22.58 -7.07 -8.65
C SER A 488 21.76 -8.30 -9.04
N LEU A 489 21.58 -8.53 -10.34
CA LEU A 489 20.92 -9.74 -10.86
C LEU A 489 21.73 -11.00 -10.56
#